data_a57094fe74b6b74802df9f239dd75b34
#
_entry.id   a57094fe74b6b74802df9f239dd75b34
#
_cell.length_a   1.000
_cell.length_b   1.000
_cell.length_c   1.000
_cell.angle_alpha   90.00
_cell.angle_beta   90.00
_cell.angle_gamma   90.00
#
_symmetry.space_group_name_H-M   'P 1'
#
loop_
_entity.id
_entity.type
_entity.pdbx_description
1 polymer ?
#
loop_
_entity_poly.entity_id
_entity_poly.type
_entity_poly.pdbx_seq_one_letter_code
_entity_poly.pdbx_strand_id
1 'polypeptide(L)'
;MAIVQKEKLTKDLFISLLIYTLPVLAIFLYFKLTNGVVAESHIALPSFLEFSKPAFEHIRTWGLTVFMLVLGVIEFGAGLYDDQWTGQERKIDIICFLAPKLLLPPVIAFFSLTALPYLIPNLANTLSWVPFWGGFFLIAIADDLTQYWYHRLHHQVPFLWRFHRTHHSAPYMGMAMASRQNFIYTVFFSQIYLTATLTYLGLGLPALFVLVIKSIITLGAHSSLAWDKPFYKYKVLHPIAWVLERLISTPATHHAHHADTSGDGVGHFKGNFGNMFFIWDVIFGTGLITRKFPESYGTKSYKQEEWYAQFLWPIFKSKKEGSPLAEGVIAFPLKAKTVEIAEQTPVLEQV
;
A
#
# COMPACT_ATOMS: atom_id res chain seq x y z
N MET A 1 -35.73 -3.79 3.24
CA MET A 1 -34.39 -3.55 3.76
C MET A 1 -33.50 -4.79 3.76
N ALA A 2 -33.86 -5.89 4.42
CA ALA A 2 -33.00 -7.10 4.50
C ALA A 2 -32.67 -7.75 3.14
N ILE A 3 -33.57 -7.76 2.18
CA ILE A 3 -33.36 -8.37 0.84
C ILE A 3 -32.36 -7.53 0.05
N VAL A 4 -32.51 -6.21 0.03
CA VAL A 4 -31.59 -5.29 -0.68
C VAL A 4 -30.19 -5.35 -0.08
N GLN A 5 -30.08 -5.48 1.25
CA GLN A 5 -28.78 -5.64 1.93
C GLN A 5 -28.11 -6.98 1.62
N LYS A 6 -28.91 -8.04 1.45
CA LYS A 6 -28.43 -9.38 1.06
C LYS A 6 -27.94 -9.39 -0.39
N GLU A 7 -28.67 -8.78 -1.32
CA GLU A 7 -28.25 -8.63 -2.72
C GLU A 7 -26.96 -7.80 -2.86
N LYS A 8 -26.89 -6.67 -2.18
CA LYS A 8 -25.67 -5.84 -2.18
C LYS A 8 -24.47 -6.63 -1.65
N LEU A 9 -24.61 -7.35 -0.54
CA LEU A 9 -23.53 -8.15 0.05
C LEU A 9 -23.08 -9.30 -0.86
N THR A 10 -24.02 -9.96 -1.56
CA THR A 10 -23.69 -11.03 -2.51
C THR A 10 -22.97 -10.47 -3.74
N LYS A 11 -23.41 -9.29 -4.22
CA LYS A 11 -22.75 -8.57 -5.30
C LYS A 11 -21.34 -8.13 -4.91
N ASP A 12 -21.17 -7.56 -3.72
CA ASP A 12 -19.85 -7.13 -3.20
C ASP A 12 -18.90 -8.33 -3.04
N LEU A 13 -19.37 -9.46 -2.54
CA LEU A 13 -18.60 -10.70 -2.45
C LEU A 13 -18.19 -11.24 -3.82
N PHE A 14 -19.12 -11.25 -4.78
CA PHE A 14 -18.85 -11.72 -6.14
C PHE A 14 -17.85 -10.82 -6.86
N ILE A 15 -18.02 -9.51 -6.77
CA ILE A 15 -17.09 -8.52 -7.33
C ILE A 15 -15.70 -8.65 -6.66
N SER A 16 -15.65 -8.80 -5.34
CA SER A 16 -14.40 -9.02 -4.61
C SER A 16 -13.69 -10.29 -5.05
N LEU A 17 -14.40 -11.40 -5.16
CA LEU A 17 -13.86 -12.65 -5.70
C LEU A 17 -13.29 -12.48 -7.11
N LEU A 18 -14.02 -11.82 -8.01
CA LEU A 18 -13.53 -11.50 -9.36
C LEU A 18 -12.26 -10.66 -9.34
N ILE A 19 -12.27 -9.58 -8.55
CA ILE A 19 -11.14 -8.63 -8.43
C ILE A 19 -9.87 -9.32 -7.95
N TYR A 20 -9.97 -10.20 -6.95
CA TYR A 20 -8.79 -10.84 -6.36
C TYR A 20 -8.39 -12.14 -7.03
N THR A 21 -9.32 -12.88 -7.62
CA THR A 21 -9.01 -14.16 -8.29
C THR A 21 -8.58 -13.99 -9.73
N LEU A 22 -9.17 -13.05 -10.49
CA LEU A 22 -8.84 -12.87 -11.91
C LEU A 22 -7.38 -12.50 -12.16
N PRO A 23 -6.75 -11.55 -11.44
CA PRO A 23 -5.33 -11.22 -11.62
C PRO A 23 -4.42 -12.39 -11.23
N VAL A 24 -4.72 -13.07 -10.11
CA VAL A 24 -3.96 -14.26 -9.69
C VAL A 24 -4.09 -15.36 -10.72
N LEU A 25 -5.30 -15.60 -11.22
CA LEU A 25 -5.56 -16.58 -12.27
C LEU A 25 -4.90 -16.18 -13.60
N ALA A 26 -4.93 -14.90 -13.98
CA ALA A 26 -4.27 -14.38 -15.17
C ALA A 26 -2.76 -14.55 -15.09
N ILE A 27 -2.15 -14.24 -13.94
CA ILE A 27 -0.73 -14.47 -13.66
C ILE A 27 -0.42 -15.97 -13.71
N PHE A 28 -1.23 -16.80 -13.07
CA PHE A 28 -1.06 -18.25 -13.08
C PHE A 28 -1.22 -18.85 -14.48
N LEU A 29 -2.23 -18.43 -15.25
CA LEU A 29 -2.45 -18.84 -16.64
C LEU A 29 -1.31 -18.38 -17.55
N TYR A 30 -0.84 -17.13 -17.37
CA TYR A 30 0.32 -16.63 -18.10
C TYR A 30 1.54 -17.52 -17.83
N PHE A 31 1.86 -17.82 -16.57
CA PHE A 31 2.97 -18.72 -16.23
C PHE A 31 2.75 -20.13 -16.74
N LYS A 32 1.54 -20.67 -16.68
CA LYS A 32 1.21 -22.00 -17.22
C LYS A 32 1.35 -22.04 -18.74
N LEU A 33 0.92 -20.99 -19.44
CA LEU A 33 1.01 -20.91 -20.91
C LEU A 33 2.47 -20.70 -21.36
N THR A 34 3.25 -19.89 -20.63
CA THR A 34 4.65 -19.65 -20.94
C THR A 34 5.54 -20.82 -20.48
N ASN A 35 5.26 -21.45 -19.35
CA ASN A 35 5.96 -22.65 -18.88
C ASN A 35 5.60 -23.91 -19.67
N GLY A 36 4.44 -23.95 -20.33
CA GLY A 36 4.12 -25.03 -21.27
C GLY A 36 5.04 -25.07 -22.49
N VAL A 37 5.62 -23.93 -22.85
CA VAL A 37 6.66 -23.80 -23.89
C VAL A 37 8.07 -24.09 -23.33
N VAL A 38 8.26 -23.92 -22.01
CA VAL A 38 9.58 -24.01 -21.34
C VAL A 38 9.81 -25.39 -20.73
N ALA A 39 8.73 -26.16 -20.44
CA ALA A 39 8.84 -27.47 -19.78
C ALA A 39 9.52 -28.57 -20.65
N GLU A 40 9.66 -28.36 -21.96
CA GLU A 40 10.39 -29.27 -22.86
C GLU A 40 11.87 -28.98 -22.99
N SER A 41 12.35 -27.86 -22.44
CA SER A 41 13.77 -27.53 -22.43
C SER A 41 14.29 -27.60 -21.00
N HIS A 42 15.32 -28.39 -20.74
CA HIS A 42 16.13 -28.36 -19.51
C HIS A 42 16.89 -27.04 -19.39
N ILE A 43 16.16 -25.91 -19.32
CA ILE A 43 16.73 -24.58 -19.27
C ILE A 43 17.11 -24.27 -17.83
N ALA A 44 18.38 -24.03 -17.58
CA ALA A 44 18.87 -23.53 -16.32
C ALA A 44 18.21 -22.18 -15.97
N LEU A 45 17.95 -21.95 -14.67
CA LEU A 45 17.29 -20.75 -14.16
C LEU A 45 17.80 -19.43 -14.74
N PRO A 46 19.10 -19.25 -15.09
CA PRO A 46 19.61 -18.04 -15.75
C PRO A 46 19.01 -17.77 -17.13
N SER A 47 18.80 -18.81 -17.94
CA SER A 47 18.22 -18.64 -19.30
C SER A 47 16.72 -18.34 -19.27
N PHE A 48 16.00 -18.83 -18.28
CA PHE A 48 14.61 -18.44 -18.01
C PHE A 48 14.52 -16.94 -17.66
N LEU A 49 15.42 -16.42 -16.83
CA LEU A 49 15.47 -14.99 -16.49
C LEU A 49 15.81 -14.12 -17.69
N GLU A 50 16.68 -14.57 -18.61
CA GLU A 50 17.00 -13.85 -19.83
C GLU A 50 15.85 -13.83 -20.83
N PHE A 51 15.16 -14.96 -21.00
CA PHE A 51 13.99 -15.06 -21.87
C PHE A 51 12.79 -14.28 -21.36
N SER A 52 12.61 -14.23 -20.04
CA SER A 52 11.47 -13.54 -19.40
C SER A 52 11.70 -12.04 -19.19
N LYS A 53 12.92 -11.51 -19.37
CA LYS A 53 13.24 -10.09 -19.15
C LYS A 53 12.24 -9.10 -19.77
N PRO A 54 11.89 -9.18 -21.07
CA PRO A 54 10.94 -8.24 -21.68
C PRO A 54 9.52 -8.40 -21.13
N ALA A 55 9.04 -9.63 -21.02
CA ALA A 55 7.70 -9.91 -20.50
C ALA A 55 7.59 -9.53 -19.01
N PHE A 56 8.66 -9.74 -18.25
CA PHE A 56 8.80 -9.38 -16.85
C PHE A 56 8.72 -7.85 -16.63
N GLU A 57 9.42 -7.07 -17.44
CA GLU A 57 9.35 -5.61 -17.39
C GLU A 57 7.95 -5.09 -17.76
N HIS A 58 7.31 -5.69 -18.74
CA HIS A 58 5.94 -5.35 -19.13
C HIS A 58 4.92 -5.70 -18.03
N ILE A 59 5.02 -6.87 -17.40
CA ILE A 59 4.14 -7.24 -16.28
C ILE A 59 4.38 -6.32 -15.09
N ARG A 60 5.62 -6.01 -14.74
CA ARG A 60 5.95 -5.10 -13.65
C ARG A 60 5.39 -3.70 -13.89
N THR A 61 5.59 -3.16 -15.09
CA THR A 61 5.25 -1.77 -15.39
C THR A 61 3.78 -1.60 -15.75
N TRP A 62 3.24 -2.51 -16.55
CA TRP A 62 1.89 -2.37 -17.10
C TRP A 62 0.86 -3.26 -16.42
N GLY A 63 1.22 -4.47 -15.99
CA GLY A 63 0.29 -5.40 -15.37
C GLY A 63 -0.33 -4.85 -14.09
N LEU A 64 0.49 -4.30 -13.18
CA LEU A 64 0.00 -3.66 -11.98
C LEU A 64 -0.78 -2.37 -12.29
N THR A 65 -0.35 -1.62 -13.29
CA THR A 65 -1.05 -0.39 -13.72
C THR A 65 -2.43 -0.72 -14.28
N VAL A 66 -2.52 -1.72 -15.16
CA VAL A 66 -3.80 -2.20 -15.71
C VAL A 66 -4.69 -2.74 -14.60
N PHE A 67 -4.12 -3.52 -13.68
CA PHE A 67 -4.86 -4.02 -12.50
C PHE A 67 -5.46 -2.88 -11.68
N MET A 68 -4.68 -1.86 -11.34
CA MET A 68 -5.15 -0.68 -10.62
C MET A 68 -6.24 0.07 -11.38
N LEU A 69 -6.07 0.24 -12.69
CA LEU A 69 -7.07 0.91 -13.54
C LEU A 69 -8.38 0.12 -13.59
N VAL A 70 -8.31 -1.20 -13.78
CA VAL A 70 -9.49 -2.07 -13.81
C VAL A 70 -10.25 -2.01 -12.47
N LEU A 71 -9.53 -2.12 -11.35
CA LEU A 71 -10.16 -2.00 -10.04
C LEU A 71 -10.76 -0.61 -9.81
N GLY A 72 -10.05 0.45 -10.20
CA GLY A 72 -10.56 1.81 -10.11
C GLY A 72 -11.84 2.00 -10.93
N VAL A 73 -11.90 1.45 -12.15
CA VAL A 73 -13.10 1.49 -13.00
C VAL A 73 -14.26 0.71 -12.36
N ILE A 74 -13.98 -0.44 -11.74
CA ILE A 74 -15.01 -1.23 -11.04
C ILE A 74 -15.56 -0.47 -9.84
N GLU A 75 -14.70 0.12 -8.99
CA GLU A 75 -15.13 0.93 -7.85
C GLU A 75 -15.94 2.16 -8.29
N PHE A 76 -15.46 2.86 -9.33
CA PHE A 76 -16.16 3.99 -9.93
C PHE A 76 -17.53 3.56 -10.51
N GLY A 77 -17.57 2.50 -11.30
CA GLY A 77 -18.82 1.97 -11.88
C GLY A 77 -19.80 1.45 -10.84
N ALA A 78 -19.32 1.04 -9.66
CA ALA A 78 -20.13 0.65 -8.52
C ALA A 78 -20.62 1.85 -7.68
N GLY A 79 -20.23 3.09 -8.05
CA GLY A 79 -20.64 4.31 -7.33
C GLY A 79 -20.03 4.40 -5.92
N LEU A 80 -18.84 3.84 -5.71
CA LEU A 80 -18.23 3.75 -4.38
C LEU A 80 -17.49 5.03 -3.97
N TYR A 81 -17.37 6.01 -4.88
CA TYR A 81 -16.66 7.26 -4.61
C TYR A 81 -17.55 8.44 -4.24
N ASP A 82 -18.85 8.25 -4.10
CA ASP A 82 -19.84 9.26 -3.68
C ASP A 82 -19.49 10.73 -4.04
N ASP A 83 -20.24 11.71 -3.56
CA ASP A 83 -20.04 13.14 -3.78
C ASP A 83 -18.73 13.70 -3.23
N GLN A 84 -17.97 12.91 -2.46
CA GLN A 84 -16.71 13.32 -1.85
C GLN A 84 -15.54 13.37 -2.85
N TRP A 85 -15.61 12.63 -3.97
CA TRP A 85 -14.57 12.63 -4.99
C TRP A 85 -14.72 13.84 -5.94
N THR A 86 -14.50 15.03 -5.41
CA THR A 86 -14.60 16.31 -6.11
C THR A 86 -13.57 16.45 -7.23
N GLY A 87 -13.68 17.48 -8.06
CA GLY A 87 -12.72 17.75 -9.12
C GLY A 87 -11.28 17.96 -8.61
N GLN A 88 -11.11 18.50 -7.40
CA GLN A 88 -9.78 18.67 -6.78
C GLN A 88 -9.22 17.34 -6.29
N GLU A 89 -10.03 16.51 -5.66
CA GLU A 89 -9.65 15.18 -5.20
C GLU A 89 -9.23 14.30 -6.38
N ARG A 90 -10.01 14.31 -7.49
CA ARG A 90 -9.64 13.61 -8.73
C ARG A 90 -8.31 14.07 -9.28
N LYS A 91 -8.07 15.39 -9.28
CA LYS A 91 -6.83 15.96 -9.81
C LYS A 91 -5.61 15.47 -9.03
N ILE A 92 -5.63 15.50 -7.70
CA ILE A 92 -4.49 15.06 -6.90
C ILE A 92 -4.29 13.55 -7.02
N ASP A 93 -5.36 12.75 -7.05
CA ASP A 93 -5.25 11.31 -7.24
C ASP A 93 -4.60 10.95 -8.58
N ILE A 94 -5.05 11.57 -9.67
CA ILE A 94 -4.47 11.37 -11.01
C ILE A 94 -3.00 11.77 -11.05
N ILE A 95 -2.64 12.92 -10.47
CA ILE A 95 -1.25 13.37 -10.41
C ILE A 95 -0.39 12.40 -9.61
N CYS A 96 -0.84 12.02 -8.42
CA CYS A 96 -0.11 11.07 -7.56
C CYS A 96 -0.03 9.66 -8.17
N PHE A 97 -0.97 9.29 -9.03
CA PHE A 97 -0.92 8.03 -9.77
C PHE A 97 0.06 8.07 -10.94
N LEU A 98 0.02 9.11 -11.77
CA LEU A 98 0.77 9.19 -13.02
C LEU A 98 2.21 9.69 -12.83
N ALA A 99 2.40 10.76 -12.05
CA ALA A 99 3.70 11.42 -11.97
C ALA A 99 4.82 10.51 -11.42
N PRO A 100 4.62 9.69 -10.36
CA PRO A 100 5.66 8.75 -9.92
C PRO A 100 6.03 7.72 -10.98
N LYS A 101 5.08 7.28 -11.82
CA LYS A 101 5.36 6.33 -12.91
C LYS A 101 6.28 6.90 -14.00
N LEU A 102 6.31 8.21 -14.13
CA LEU A 102 7.19 8.91 -15.07
C LEU A 102 8.52 9.33 -14.43
N LEU A 103 8.48 9.73 -13.15
CA LEU A 103 9.61 10.38 -12.49
C LEU A 103 10.50 9.40 -11.70
N LEU A 104 9.94 8.29 -11.17
CA LEU A 104 10.73 7.32 -10.41
C LEU A 104 11.59 6.37 -11.25
N PRO A 105 11.16 5.89 -12.42
CA PRO A 105 11.96 4.94 -13.20
C PRO A 105 13.40 5.40 -13.46
N PRO A 106 13.68 6.64 -13.87
CA PRO A 106 15.06 7.09 -14.05
C PRO A 106 15.86 7.11 -12.74
N VAL A 107 15.23 7.43 -11.61
CA VAL A 107 15.90 7.40 -10.28
C VAL A 107 16.26 5.98 -9.90
N ILE A 108 15.33 5.03 -10.05
CA ILE A 108 15.55 3.62 -9.76
C ILE A 108 16.57 3.02 -10.72
N ALA A 109 16.51 3.37 -12.01
CA ALA A 109 17.47 2.93 -13.01
C ALA A 109 18.88 3.42 -12.69
N PHE A 110 19.04 4.70 -12.34
CA PHE A 110 20.33 5.25 -11.89
C PHE A 110 20.86 4.48 -10.66
N PHE A 111 20.01 4.25 -9.67
CA PHE A 111 20.41 3.51 -8.47
C PHE A 111 20.83 2.07 -8.81
N SER A 112 20.02 1.36 -9.58
CA SER A 112 20.24 -0.07 -9.87
C SER A 112 21.36 -0.32 -10.90
N LEU A 113 21.52 0.56 -11.91
CA LEU A 113 22.43 0.36 -13.03
C LEU A 113 23.74 1.13 -12.89
N THR A 114 23.81 2.11 -11.99
CA THR A 114 25.00 2.94 -11.79
C THR A 114 25.50 2.89 -10.35
N ALA A 115 24.65 3.25 -9.38
CA ALA A 115 25.09 3.37 -8.00
C ALA A 115 25.46 2.01 -7.38
N LEU A 116 24.61 0.99 -7.51
CA LEU A 116 24.90 -0.35 -6.97
C LEU A 116 26.15 -1.00 -7.60
N PRO A 117 26.30 -1.05 -8.94
CA PRO A 117 27.53 -1.56 -9.55
C PRO A 117 28.79 -0.81 -9.15
N TYR A 118 28.70 0.50 -8.91
CA TYR A 118 29.82 1.31 -8.45
C TYR A 118 30.17 1.04 -6.98
N LEU A 119 29.15 0.99 -6.10
CA LEU A 119 29.35 0.87 -4.65
C LEU A 119 29.66 -0.57 -4.19
N ILE A 120 29.02 -1.56 -4.81
CA ILE A 120 29.11 -2.98 -4.41
C ILE A 120 29.28 -3.91 -5.62
N PRO A 121 30.26 -3.70 -6.51
CA PRO A 121 30.42 -4.46 -7.77
C PRO A 121 30.52 -5.97 -7.55
N ASN A 122 31.21 -6.38 -6.49
CA ASN A 122 31.47 -7.81 -6.20
C ASN A 122 30.27 -8.55 -5.63
N LEU A 123 29.16 -7.86 -5.31
CA LEU A 123 27.96 -8.47 -4.74
C LEU A 123 26.88 -8.78 -5.79
N ALA A 124 27.08 -8.41 -7.06
CA ALA A 124 26.14 -8.73 -8.14
C ALA A 124 25.89 -10.25 -8.19
N ASN A 125 24.60 -10.64 -8.18
CA ASN A 125 24.15 -12.03 -8.27
C ASN A 125 24.66 -13.00 -7.17
N THR A 126 25.25 -12.49 -6.07
CA THR A 126 25.78 -13.35 -4.98
C THR A 126 24.71 -14.15 -4.25
N LEU A 127 23.45 -13.79 -4.35
CA LEU A 127 22.31 -14.52 -3.77
C LEU A 127 21.54 -15.35 -4.82
N SER A 128 22.01 -15.48 -6.05
CA SER A 128 21.31 -16.22 -7.11
C SER A 128 21.17 -17.72 -6.81
N TRP A 129 21.97 -18.27 -5.89
CA TRP A 129 21.89 -19.64 -5.40
C TRP A 129 20.72 -19.87 -4.42
N VAL A 130 20.12 -18.80 -3.87
CA VAL A 130 19.02 -18.91 -2.91
C VAL A 130 17.79 -19.45 -3.64
N PRO A 131 17.17 -20.55 -3.15
CA PRO A 131 15.96 -21.08 -3.74
C PRO A 131 14.84 -20.04 -3.78
N PHE A 132 13.96 -20.13 -4.79
CA PHE A 132 12.87 -19.15 -5.01
C PHE A 132 12.08 -18.82 -3.74
N TRP A 133 11.63 -19.83 -2.99
CA TRP A 133 10.86 -19.62 -1.77
C TRP A 133 11.67 -18.98 -0.64
N GLY A 134 12.96 -19.30 -0.52
CA GLY A 134 13.86 -18.62 0.41
C GLY A 134 14.00 -17.14 0.09
N GLY A 135 14.23 -16.81 -1.19
CA GLY A 135 14.28 -15.44 -1.67
C GLY A 135 12.93 -14.69 -1.51
N PHE A 136 11.82 -15.37 -1.79
CA PHE A 136 10.48 -14.82 -1.63
C PHE A 136 10.19 -14.40 -0.18
N PHE A 137 10.39 -15.29 0.79
CA PHE A 137 10.15 -14.96 2.20
C PHE A 137 11.14 -13.94 2.74
N LEU A 138 12.40 -14.02 2.32
CA LEU A 138 13.42 -13.03 2.70
C LEU A 138 12.97 -11.61 2.26
N ILE A 139 12.56 -11.46 0.99
CA ILE A 139 12.14 -10.17 0.47
C ILE A 139 10.82 -9.74 1.11
N ALA A 140 9.83 -10.63 1.20
CA ALA A 140 8.53 -10.30 1.77
C ALA A 140 8.66 -9.76 3.20
N ILE A 141 9.50 -10.39 4.03
CA ILE A 141 9.75 -9.96 5.41
C ILE A 141 10.55 -8.67 5.45
N ALA A 142 11.68 -8.60 4.73
CA ALA A 142 12.57 -7.44 4.79
C ALA A 142 11.92 -6.19 4.21
N ASP A 143 11.26 -6.31 3.08
CA ASP A 143 10.57 -5.19 2.40
C ASP A 143 9.42 -4.67 3.25
N ASP A 144 8.56 -5.54 3.75
CA ASP A 144 7.36 -5.11 4.47
C ASP A 144 7.66 -4.62 5.89
N LEU A 145 8.63 -5.24 6.59
CA LEU A 145 9.11 -4.71 7.88
C LEU A 145 9.75 -3.33 7.72
N THR A 146 10.53 -3.12 6.66
CA THR A 146 11.11 -1.80 6.33
C THR A 146 10.01 -0.78 6.06
N GLN A 147 8.97 -1.17 5.33
CA GLN A 147 7.81 -0.32 5.07
C GLN A 147 7.01 -0.03 6.34
N TYR A 148 6.79 -1.01 7.21
CA TYR A 148 6.11 -0.82 8.49
C TYR A 148 6.81 0.28 9.31
N TRP A 149 8.14 0.21 9.48
CA TRP A 149 8.90 1.22 10.22
C TRP A 149 8.91 2.57 9.52
N TYR A 150 9.05 2.60 8.19
CA TYR A 150 8.95 3.83 7.41
C TYR A 150 7.60 4.51 7.62
N HIS A 151 6.50 3.77 7.51
CA HIS A 151 5.15 4.24 7.71
C HIS A 151 4.92 4.73 9.15
N ARG A 152 5.28 3.91 10.14
CA ARG A 152 5.16 4.25 11.56
C ARG A 152 5.91 5.53 11.91
N LEU A 153 7.15 5.70 11.45
CA LEU A 153 7.94 6.91 11.69
C LEU A 153 7.28 8.15 11.10
N HIS A 154 6.68 8.04 9.90
CA HIS A 154 5.95 9.14 9.27
C HIS A 154 4.68 9.53 10.04
N HIS A 155 4.11 8.66 10.84
CA HIS A 155 3.02 8.98 11.76
C HIS A 155 3.48 9.52 13.11
N GLN A 156 4.64 9.10 13.59
CA GLN A 156 5.13 9.46 14.93
C GLN A 156 5.97 10.74 14.96
N VAL A 157 6.68 11.04 13.88
CA VAL A 157 7.56 12.21 13.79
C VAL A 157 6.82 13.35 13.07
N PRO A 158 6.52 14.49 13.73
CA PRO A 158 5.72 15.57 13.15
C PRO A 158 6.26 16.14 11.83
N PHE A 159 7.58 16.17 11.66
CA PHE A 159 8.24 16.59 10.43
C PHE A 159 7.96 15.59 9.29
N LEU A 160 8.10 14.28 9.54
CA LEU A 160 7.87 13.23 8.55
C LEU A 160 6.38 13.12 8.19
N TRP A 161 5.49 13.37 9.15
CA TRP A 161 4.05 13.39 8.92
C TRP A 161 3.65 14.33 7.78
N ARG A 162 4.32 15.46 7.61
CA ARG A 162 4.02 16.42 6.53
C ARG A 162 4.14 15.79 5.14
N PHE A 163 5.04 14.82 4.95
CA PHE A 163 5.19 14.11 3.69
C PHE A 163 4.13 13.02 3.50
N HIS A 164 3.65 12.42 4.59
CA HIS A 164 2.66 11.35 4.55
C HIS A 164 1.21 11.85 4.66
N ARG A 165 1.03 13.07 5.17
CA ARG A 165 -0.28 13.69 5.37
C ARG A 165 -1.14 13.72 4.10
N THR A 166 -0.54 13.90 2.92
CA THR A 166 -1.24 13.87 1.63
C THR A 166 -2.01 12.57 1.43
N HIS A 167 -1.46 11.44 1.87
CA HIS A 167 -2.13 10.14 1.81
C HIS A 167 -3.38 10.10 2.68
N HIS A 168 -3.29 10.65 3.89
CA HIS A 168 -4.39 10.70 4.84
C HIS A 168 -5.37 11.87 4.61
N SER A 169 -5.13 12.74 3.63
CA SER A 169 -6.00 13.91 3.41
C SER A 169 -7.27 13.59 2.62
N ALA A 170 -7.39 12.41 2.04
CA ALA A 170 -8.59 12.02 1.30
C ALA A 170 -9.79 11.85 2.24
N PRO A 171 -10.94 12.48 1.95
CA PRO A 171 -12.14 12.32 2.78
C PRO A 171 -12.92 11.03 2.46
N TYR A 172 -12.34 10.12 1.69
CA TYR A 172 -12.89 8.84 1.26
C TYR A 172 -11.79 7.78 1.20
N MET A 173 -12.19 6.52 1.18
CA MET A 173 -11.31 5.38 0.91
C MET A 173 -11.63 4.78 -0.44
N GLY A 174 -10.61 4.28 -1.13
CA GLY A 174 -10.76 3.63 -2.42
C GLY A 174 -9.44 3.49 -3.17
N MET A 175 -9.49 2.78 -4.29
CA MET A 175 -8.31 2.51 -5.13
C MET A 175 -7.66 3.79 -5.67
N ALA A 176 -8.47 4.83 -5.96
CA ALA A 176 -7.95 6.07 -6.50
C ALA A 176 -6.98 6.75 -5.52
N MET A 177 -7.35 6.81 -4.23
CA MET A 177 -6.51 7.45 -3.22
C MET A 177 -5.33 6.59 -2.74
N ALA A 178 -5.32 5.29 -3.01
CA ALA A 178 -4.24 4.40 -2.58
C ALA A 178 -2.85 4.84 -3.08
N SER A 179 -2.80 5.50 -4.24
CA SER A 179 -1.56 6.08 -4.81
C SER A 179 -1.29 7.53 -4.38
N ARG A 180 -2.18 8.16 -3.59
CA ARG A 180 -2.03 9.55 -3.16
C ARG A 180 -0.86 9.68 -2.18
N GLN A 181 0.27 10.16 -2.65
CA GLN A 181 1.48 10.35 -1.87
C GLN A 181 2.20 11.65 -2.26
N ASN A 182 2.88 12.26 -1.32
CA ASN A 182 3.85 13.30 -1.62
C ASN A 182 5.02 12.71 -2.42
N PHE A 183 5.54 13.42 -3.41
CA PHE A 183 6.60 12.93 -4.29
C PHE A 183 7.90 12.64 -3.53
N ILE A 184 8.27 13.51 -2.58
CA ILE A 184 9.47 13.31 -1.74
C ILE A 184 9.32 12.04 -0.88
N TYR A 185 8.13 11.83 -0.27
CA TYR A 185 7.84 10.58 0.44
C TYR A 185 8.09 9.37 -0.47
N THR A 186 7.62 9.44 -1.72
CA THR A 186 7.74 8.33 -2.68
C THR A 186 9.19 8.11 -3.12
N VAL A 187 9.96 9.18 -3.35
CA VAL A 187 11.38 9.08 -3.72
C VAL A 187 12.22 8.44 -2.61
N PHE A 188 11.94 8.79 -1.36
CA PHE A 188 12.68 8.24 -0.20
C PHE A 188 12.06 6.96 0.38
N PHE A 189 11.12 6.34 -0.32
CA PHE A 189 10.48 5.12 0.10
C PHE A 189 11.49 3.96 0.15
N SER A 190 11.99 3.70 1.36
CA SER A 190 13.19 2.88 1.61
C SER A 190 13.12 1.46 1.04
N GLN A 191 11.94 0.84 1.02
CA GLN A 191 11.78 -0.50 0.47
C GLN A 191 11.99 -0.58 -1.04
N ILE A 192 11.80 0.51 -1.81
CA ILE A 192 12.11 0.52 -3.24
C ILE A 192 13.60 0.23 -3.44
N TYR A 193 14.45 0.89 -2.66
CA TYR A 193 15.91 0.73 -2.74
C TYR A 193 16.38 -0.61 -2.18
N LEU A 194 15.73 -1.09 -1.10
CA LEU A 194 16.00 -2.41 -0.54
C LEU A 194 15.68 -3.50 -1.58
N THR A 195 14.49 -3.46 -2.18
CA THR A 195 14.07 -4.44 -3.19
C THR A 195 14.93 -4.35 -4.45
N ALA A 196 15.32 -3.15 -4.89
CA ALA A 196 16.26 -2.96 -5.99
C ALA A 196 17.64 -3.57 -5.66
N THR A 197 18.12 -3.40 -4.42
CA THR A 197 19.38 -4.01 -3.95
C THR A 197 19.29 -5.53 -3.94
N LEU A 198 18.23 -6.10 -3.37
CA LEU A 198 18.03 -7.56 -3.35
C LEU A 198 17.87 -8.14 -4.76
N THR A 199 17.28 -7.38 -5.68
CA THR A 199 17.21 -7.72 -7.11
C THR A 199 18.61 -7.75 -7.74
N TYR A 200 19.44 -6.74 -7.45
CA TYR A 200 20.84 -6.68 -7.92
C TYR A 200 21.66 -7.85 -7.37
N LEU A 201 21.40 -8.29 -6.15
CA LEU A 201 22.04 -9.45 -5.55
C LEU A 201 21.57 -10.79 -6.15
N GLY A 202 20.60 -10.81 -7.07
CA GLY A 202 20.15 -12.01 -7.79
C GLY A 202 18.75 -12.52 -7.40
N LEU A 203 17.98 -11.79 -6.60
CA LEU A 203 16.63 -12.20 -6.16
C LEU A 203 15.50 -11.54 -6.97
N GLY A 204 15.73 -11.22 -8.25
CA GLY A 204 14.77 -10.45 -9.07
C GLY A 204 13.42 -11.15 -9.28
N LEU A 205 13.41 -12.47 -9.53
CA LEU A 205 12.15 -13.21 -9.71
C LEU A 205 11.34 -13.28 -8.40
N PRO A 206 11.88 -13.68 -7.24
CA PRO A 206 11.19 -13.56 -5.96
C PRO A 206 10.67 -12.16 -5.69
N ALA A 207 11.45 -11.11 -5.98
CA ALA A 207 11.07 -9.71 -5.77
C ALA A 207 9.80 -9.33 -6.56
N LEU A 208 9.68 -9.80 -7.81
CA LEU A 208 8.47 -9.57 -8.59
C LEU A 208 7.24 -10.16 -7.93
N PHE A 209 7.31 -11.42 -7.48
CA PHE A 209 6.18 -12.08 -6.87
C PHE A 209 5.76 -11.38 -5.58
N VAL A 210 6.71 -10.96 -4.75
CA VAL A 210 6.44 -10.14 -3.55
C VAL A 210 5.76 -8.84 -3.94
N LEU A 211 6.25 -8.11 -4.95
CA LEU A 211 5.66 -6.86 -5.41
C LEU A 211 4.20 -7.04 -5.85
N VAL A 212 3.90 -8.11 -6.60
CA VAL A 212 2.53 -8.39 -7.06
C VAL A 212 1.61 -8.70 -5.89
N ILE A 213 2.00 -9.61 -4.99
CA ILE A 213 1.19 -10.00 -3.83
C ILE A 213 0.99 -8.80 -2.89
N LYS A 214 2.04 -8.05 -2.62
CA LYS A 214 1.99 -6.83 -1.81
C LYS A 214 1.02 -5.80 -2.40
N SER A 215 1.10 -5.58 -3.72
CA SER A 215 0.19 -4.64 -4.40
C SER A 215 -1.26 -5.08 -4.28
N ILE A 216 -1.56 -6.37 -4.46
CA ILE A 216 -2.92 -6.91 -4.32
C ILE A 216 -3.45 -6.68 -2.89
N ILE A 217 -2.66 -7.00 -1.87
CA ILE A 217 -3.06 -6.85 -0.47
C ILE A 217 -3.23 -5.36 -0.12
N THR A 218 -2.23 -4.53 -0.44
CA THR A 218 -2.25 -3.09 -0.11
C THR A 218 -3.42 -2.37 -0.79
N LEU A 219 -3.63 -2.63 -2.09
CA LEU A 219 -4.75 -2.06 -2.82
C LEU A 219 -6.08 -2.58 -2.29
N GLY A 220 -6.15 -3.87 -1.98
CA GLY A 220 -7.31 -4.48 -1.35
C GLY A 220 -7.66 -3.87 -0.01
N ALA A 221 -6.66 -3.53 0.81
CA ALA A 221 -6.87 -2.87 2.10
C ALA A 221 -7.41 -1.43 1.96
N HIS A 222 -7.05 -0.73 0.87
CA HIS A 222 -7.59 0.62 0.57
C HIS A 222 -8.96 0.59 -0.11
N SER A 223 -9.37 -0.55 -0.65
CA SER A 223 -10.58 -0.65 -1.46
C SER A 223 -11.84 -0.26 -0.69
N SER A 224 -12.72 0.53 -1.33
CA SER A 224 -14.08 0.78 -0.83
C SER A 224 -14.95 -0.47 -0.82
N LEU A 225 -14.55 -1.51 -1.58
CA LEU A 225 -15.12 -2.84 -1.49
C LEU A 225 -14.65 -3.50 -0.19
N ALA A 226 -15.46 -3.41 0.83
CA ALA A 226 -15.16 -4.03 2.13
C ALA A 226 -15.26 -5.57 2.02
N TRP A 227 -14.31 -6.17 1.28
CA TRP A 227 -14.29 -7.60 0.95
C TRP A 227 -14.15 -8.50 2.18
N ASP A 228 -13.69 -7.95 3.30
CA ASP A 228 -13.55 -8.64 4.57
C ASP A 228 -14.86 -8.71 5.39
N LYS A 229 -15.87 -7.88 5.10
CA LYS A 229 -17.18 -7.92 5.79
C LYS A 229 -17.85 -9.29 5.85
N PRO A 230 -17.85 -10.13 4.79
CA PRO A 230 -18.41 -11.47 4.87
C PRO A 230 -17.77 -12.35 5.94
N PHE A 231 -16.45 -12.23 6.15
CA PHE A 231 -15.71 -12.98 7.17
C PHE A 231 -16.14 -12.61 8.60
N TYR A 232 -16.64 -11.40 8.80
CA TYR A 232 -17.15 -10.94 10.09
C TYR A 232 -18.63 -11.25 10.29
N LYS A 233 -19.37 -11.36 9.20
CA LYS A 233 -20.81 -11.62 9.22
C LYS A 233 -21.14 -13.08 9.48
N TYR A 234 -20.45 -14.01 8.84
CA TYR A 234 -20.75 -15.44 8.91
C TYR A 234 -19.87 -16.14 9.95
N LYS A 235 -20.47 -16.64 11.03
CA LYS A 235 -19.76 -17.29 12.15
C LYS A 235 -18.82 -18.41 11.70
N VAL A 236 -19.18 -19.18 10.68
CA VAL A 236 -18.34 -20.26 10.12
C VAL A 236 -17.02 -19.73 9.54
N LEU A 237 -16.96 -18.46 9.14
CA LEU A 237 -15.75 -17.80 8.60
C LEU A 237 -14.92 -17.09 9.65
N HIS A 238 -15.39 -17.03 10.93
CA HIS A 238 -14.65 -16.34 12.00
C HIS A 238 -13.24 -16.89 12.23
N PRO A 239 -12.95 -18.20 12.16
CA PRO A 239 -11.58 -18.70 12.30
C PRO A 239 -10.66 -18.19 11.19
N ILE A 240 -11.18 -18.09 9.96
CA ILE A 240 -10.44 -17.53 8.80
C ILE A 240 -10.23 -16.02 9.02
N ALA A 241 -11.27 -15.30 9.43
CA ALA A 241 -11.17 -13.88 9.76
C ALA A 241 -10.08 -13.62 10.81
N TRP A 242 -10.05 -14.43 11.88
CA TRP A 242 -9.08 -14.31 12.97
C TRP A 242 -7.63 -14.43 12.47
N VAL A 243 -7.35 -15.33 11.54
CA VAL A 243 -6.02 -15.48 10.93
C VAL A 243 -5.72 -14.32 9.99
N LEU A 244 -6.63 -14.00 9.07
CA LEU A 244 -6.41 -12.98 8.05
C LEU A 244 -6.15 -11.60 8.66
N GLU A 245 -7.01 -11.17 9.59
CA GLU A 245 -6.93 -9.85 10.23
C GLU A 245 -5.69 -9.64 11.12
N ARG A 246 -4.96 -10.72 11.44
CA ARG A 246 -3.69 -10.69 12.19
C ARG A 246 -2.48 -10.86 11.29
N LEU A 247 -2.65 -11.47 10.13
CA LEU A 247 -1.55 -11.74 9.22
C LEU A 247 -1.38 -10.65 8.17
N ILE A 248 -2.47 -10.21 7.55
CA ILE A 248 -2.46 -9.23 6.46
C ILE A 248 -3.36 -8.03 6.77
N SER A 249 -3.06 -6.90 6.14
CA SER A 249 -3.93 -5.72 6.19
C SER A 249 -5.23 -5.99 5.44
N THR A 250 -6.35 -5.70 6.11
CA THR A 250 -7.70 -5.83 5.56
C THR A 250 -8.37 -4.45 5.46
N PRO A 251 -9.45 -4.28 4.70
CA PRO A 251 -10.19 -3.03 4.70
C PRO A 251 -10.55 -2.55 6.10
N ALA A 252 -11.07 -3.41 6.97
CA ALA A 252 -11.46 -2.99 8.33
C ALA A 252 -10.29 -2.45 9.16
N THR A 253 -9.10 -3.05 9.06
CA THR A 253 -7.91 -2.59 9.81
C THR A 253 -7.30 -1.34 9.18
N HIS A 254 -7.24 -1.25 7.85
CA HIS A 254 -6.60 -0.14 7.16
C HIS A 254 -7.50 1.10 7.08
N HIS A 255 -8.80 0.93 6.92
CA HIS A 255 -9.77 2.03 7.02
C HIS A 255 -9.76 2.68 8.40
N ALA A 256 -9.62 1.87 9.48
CA ALA A 256 -9.45 2.39 10.83
C ALA A 256 -8.20 3.28 10.95
N HIS A 257 -7.11 2.95 10.23
CA HIS A 257 -5.89 3.74 10.17
C HIS A 257 -6.11 5.09 9.45
N HIS A 258 -6.97 5.14 8.43
CA HIS A 258 -7.31 6.35 7.69
C HIS A 258 -8.43 7.19 8.30
N ALA A 259 -8.99 6.78 9.43
CA ALA A 259 -10.04 7.53 10.10
C ALA A 259 -9.58 8.93 10.54
N ASP A 260 -10.46 9.92 10.46
CA ASP A 260 -10.20 11.28 10.93
C ASP A 260 -10.36 11.44 12.44
N THR A 261 -11.04 10.51 13.09
CA THR A 261 -11.31 10.50 14.52
C THR A 261 -11.15 9.09 15.12
N SER A 262 -10.82 9.04 16.41
CA SER A 262 -10.89 7.81 17.22
C SER A 262 -12.10 7.81 18.18
N GLY A 263 -12.92 8.87 18.11
CA GLY A 263 -14.08 9.03 19.02
C GLY A 263 -15.22 8.05 18.74
N ASP A 264 -15.23 7.42 17.56
CA ASP A 264 -16.17 6.37 17.16
C ASP A 264 -15.80 4.98 17.73
N GLY A 265 -14.65 4.86 18.42
CA GLY A 265 -14.11 3.59 18.95
C GLY A 265 -13.58 2.65 17.85
N VAL A 266 -13.45 3.13 16.59
CA VAL A 266 -12.98 2.36 15.43
C VAL A 266 -11.70 2.96 14.87
N GLY A 267 -11.64 4.29 14.74
CA GLY A 267 -10.50 4.99 14.16
C GLY A 267 -9.21 4.80 14.94
N HIS A 268 -8.11 4.48 14.26
CA HIS A 268 -6.81 4.18 14.86
C HIS A 268 -5.63 4.74 14.06
N PHE A 269 -5.65 6.03 13.75
CA PHE A 269 -4.64 6.70 12.92
C PHE A 269 -3.22 6.75 13.53
N LYS A 270 -3.05 6.37 14.79
CA LYS A 270 -1.75 6.22 15.47
C LYS A 270 -1.28 4.77 15.58
N GLY A 271 -1.87 3.87 14.82
CA GLY A 271 -1.54 2.45 14.74
C GLY A 271 -2.06 1.86 13.43
N ASN A 272 -2.11 0.54 13.32
CA ASN A 272 -2.46 -0.20 12.12
C ASN A 272 -1.59 0.21 10.91
N PHE A 273 -0.26 0.29 11.15
CA PHE A 273 0.73 0.77 10.17
C PHE A 273 1.08 -0.26 9.09
N GLY A 274 0.72 -1.52 9.27
CA GLY A 274 1.01 -2.60 8.32
C GLY A 274 0.33 -2.33 6.96
N ASN A 275 1.07 -2.50 5.87
CA ASN A 275 0.54 -2.36 4.52
C ASN A 275 0.21 -3.71 3.88
N MET A 276 1.18 -4.63 3.81
CA MET A 276 0.94 -6.01 3.40
C MET A 276 0.68 -6.88 4.62
N PHE A 277 1.63 -6.94 5.55
CA PHE A 277 1.52 -7.74 6.75
C PHE A 277 1.06 -6.92 7.95
N PHE A 278 -0.10 -7.25 8.48
CA PHE A 278 -0.61 -6.70 9.73
C PHE A 278 0.05 -7.34 10.97
N ILE A 279 0.77 -8.45 10.77
CA ILE A 279 1.49 -9.15 11.83
C ILE A 279 2.48 -8.23 12.58
N TRP A 280 3.04 -7.22 11.90
CA TRP A 280 3.92 -6.24 12.55
C TRP A 280 3.18 -5.40 13.59
N ASP A 281 1.95 -4.99 13.30
CA ASP A 281 1.12 -4.28 14.28
C ASP A 281 0.80 -5.16 15.48
N VAL A 282 0.57 -6.45 15.26
CA VAL A 282 0.36 -7.42 16.34
C VAL A 282 1.64 -7.57 17.18
N ILE A 283 2.79 -7.78 16.55
CA ILE A 283 4.08 -7.97 17.24
C ILE A 283 4.50 -6.72 18.01
N PHE A 284 4.35 -5.54 17.42
CA PHE A 284 4.78 -4.27 18.02
C PHE A 284 3.69 -3.56 18.85
N GLY A 285 2.53 -4.21 19.05
CA GLY A 285 1.44 -3.69 19.89
C GLY A 285 0.79 -2.41 19.36
N THR A 286 0.79 -2.21 18.04
CA THR A 286 0.17 -1.04 17.39
C THR A 286 -1.13 -1.39 16.66
N GLY A 287 -1.59 -2.64 16.76
CA GLY A 287 -2.77 -3.12 16.07
C GLY A 287 -4.05 -2.94 16.87
N LEU A 288 -5.09 -2.42 16.20
CA LEU A 288 -6.47 -2.40 16.69
C LEU A 288 -7.36 -3.10 15.67
N ILE A 289 -8.03 -4.18 16.08
CA ILE A 289 -8.92 -4.99 15.25
C ILE A 289 -10.35 -4.86 15.82
N THR A 290 -11.17 -4.02 15.19
CA THR A 290 -12.57 -3.79 15.61
C THR A 290 -13.58 -4.54 14.76
N ARG A 291 -13.18 -5.01 13.57
CA ARG A 291 -14.05 -5.58 12.52
C ARG A 291 -15.15 -4.61 12.06
N LYS A 292 -14.94 -3.32 12.32
CA LYS A 292 -15.86 -2.22 11.98
C LYS A 292 -15.15 -1.24 11.04
N PHE A 293 -15.94 -0.37 10.43
CA PHE A 293 -15.45 0.69 9.56
C PHE A 293 -15.71 2.03 10.21
N PRO A 294 -14.77 3.00 10.14
CA PRO A 294 -14.97 4.32 10.70
C PRO A 294 -16.09 5.09 9.97
N GLU A 295 -16.64 6.07 10.64
CA GLU A 295 -17.72 6.92 10.12
C GLU A 295 -17.18 7.95 9.11
N SER A 296 -15.92 8.37 9.25
CA SER A 296 -15.31 9.41 8.41
C SER A 296 -13.80 9.20 8.26
N TYR A 297 -13.28 9.76 7.16
CA TYR A 297 -11.87 9.64 6.76
C TYR A 297 -11.22 11.01 6.59
N GLY A 298 -9.90 11.01 6.55
CA GLY A 298 -9.14 12.21 6.31
C GLY A 298 -8.37 12.70 7.52
N THR A 299 -8.20 14.02 7.65
CA THR A 299 -7.53 14.67 8.77
C THR A 299 -8.49 15.63 9.45
N LYS A 300 -8.50 15.69 10.79
CA LYS A 300 -9.43 16.56 11.60
C LYS A 300 -9.43 18.03 11.18
N SER A 301 -8.35 18.51 10.63
CA SER A 301 -8.18 19.88 10.14
C SER A 301 -8.07 19.91 8.61
N TYR A 302 -8.84 19.06 7.93
CA TYR A 302 -8.80 19.02 6.47
C TYR A 302 -9.24 20.36 5.90
N LYS A 303 -8.26 21.12 5.43
CA LYS A 303 -8.46 22.20 4.48
C LYS A 303 -7.97 21.66 3.16
N GLN A 304 -8.84 21.64 2.15
CA GLN A 304 -8.47 21.23 0.81
C GLN A 304 -7.31 22.08 0.30
N GLU A 305 -6.12 21.54 0.38
CA GLU A 305 -4.88 22.20 -0.02
C GLU A 305 -4.71 22.10 -1.53
N GLU A 306 -3.88 22.97 -2.08
CA GLU A 306 -3.55 22.94 -3.49
C GLU A 306 -2.80 21.63 -3.83
N TRP A 307 -3.11 21.06 -5.00
CA TRP A 307 -2.54 19.81 -5.45
C TRP A 307 -1.00 19.85 -5.50
N TYR A 308 -0.41 20.99 -5.89
CA TYR A 308 1.04 21.13 -5.96
C TYR A 308 1.69 21.17 -4.56
N ALA A 309 1.02 21.75 -3.58
CA ALA A 309 1.49 21.71 -2.20
C ALA A 309 1.40 20.29 -1.63
N GLN A 310 0.33 19.57 -1.88
CA GLN A 310 0.19 18.18 -1.45
C GLN A 310 1.25 17.27 -2.09
N PHE A 311 1.47 17.41 -3.41
CA PHE A 311 2.35 16.52 -4.15
C PHE A 311 3.84 16.87 -4.00
N LEU A 312 4.19 18.18 -3.98
CA LEU A 312 5.58 18.67 -4.08
C LEU A 312 6.09 19.41 -2.84
N TRP A 313 5.35 19.40 -1.71
CA TRP A 313 5.91 19.98 -0.49
C TRP A 313 7.24 19.26 -0.14
N PRO A 314 8.28 19.96 0.31
CA PRO A 314 8.40 21.38 0.70
C PRO A 314 8.81 22.31 -0.45
N ILE A 315 8.98 21.82 -1.69
CA ILE A 315 9.39 22.62 -2.85
C ILE A 315 8.33 23.71 -3.13
N PHE A 316 7.06 23.31 -3.13
CA PHE A 316 5.93 24.20 -3.23
C PHE A 316 5.09 24.12 -1.95
N LYS A 317 4.82 25.29 -1.37
CA LYS A 317 4.05 25.43 -0.14
C LYS A 317 2.60 25.77 -0.44
N SER A 318 1.70 25.44 0.49
CA SER A 318 0.32 25.89 0.44
C SER A 318 0.25 27.41 0.67
N LYS A 319 -0.65 28.06 -0.05
CA LYS A 319 -1.00 29.47 0.15
C LYS A 319 -2.14 29.65 1.16
N LYS A 320 -2.72 28.57 1.64
CA LYS A 320 -3.83 28.58 2.59
C LYS A 320 -3.33 28.81 4.00
N GLU A 321 -3.82 29.88 4.62
CA GLU A 321 -3.52 30.20 6.01
C GLU A 321 -3.92 29.05 6.94
N GLY A 322 -3.04 28.70 7.89
CA GLY A 322 -3.23 27.61 8.84
C GLY A 322 -3.09 26.21 8.24
N SER A 323 -2.65 26.08 6.97
CA SER A 323 -2.27 24.79 6.42
C SER A 323 -0.93 24.32 7.01
N PRO A 324 -0.80 23.06 7.44
CA PRO A 324 0.50 22.48 7.81
C PRO A 324 1.54 22.51 6.68
N LEU A 325 1.09 22.62 5.42
CA LEU A 325 1.95 22.72 4.23
C LEU A 325 2.28 24.18 3.84
N ALA A 326 1.78 25.18 4.57
CA ALA A 326 2.17 26.57 4.36
C ALA A 326 3.57 26.88 4.90
N GLU A 327 4.04 26.10 5.90
CA GLU A 327 5.35 26.25 6.50
C GLU A 327 6.43 25.46 5.76
N GLY A 328 7.66 25.98 5.77
CA GLY A 328 8.82 25.28 5.21
C GLY A 328 9.45 24.24 6.15
N VAL A 329 10.48 23.56 5.65
CA VAL A 329 11.22 22.52 6.38
C VAL A 329 11.82 23.04 7.71
N ILE A 330 12.16 24.32 7.78
CA ILE A 330 12.89 24.94 8.91
C ILE A 330 11.96 25.44 10.03
N ALA A 331 10.65 25.53 9.79
CA ALA A 331 9.69 25.93 10.81
C ALA A 331 9.36 24.76 11.75
N PHE A 332 10.32 24.32 12.55
CA PHE A 332 10.06 23.54 13.75
C PHE A 332 9.59 24.51 14.84
N PRO A 333 8.39 24.39 15.38
CA PRO A 333 8.09 25.00 16.64
C PRO A 333 8.96 24.33 17.70
N LEU A 334 10.00 24.98 18.16
CA LEU A 334 10.82 24.56 19.30
C LEU A 334 10.04 24.53 20.64
N LYS A 335 8.72 24.73 20.59
CA LYS A 335 7.80 24.55 21.72
C LYS A 335 6.73 23.55 21.33
N ALA A 336 6.98 22.29 21.66
CA ALA A 336 5.91 21.33 21.82
C ALA A 336 4.94 21.89 22.89
N LYS A 337 3.74 22.35 22.47
CA LYS A 337 2.61 22.30 23.38
C LYS A 337 2.45 20.83 23.76
N THR A 338 2.68 20.52 25.01
CA THR A 338 2.36 19.23 25.62
C THR A 338 0.89 18.95 25.29
N VAL A 339 0.66 18.14 24.29
CA VAL A 339 -0.66 17.50 24.11
C VAL A 339 -0.68 16.45 25.20
N GLU A 340 -1.50 16.65 26.22
CA GLU A 340 -1.83 15.63 27.20
C GLU A 340 -2.17 14.35 26.45
N ILE A 341 -1.26 13.39 26.53
CA ILE A 341 -1.48 12.02 26.13
C ILE A 341 -2.44 11.49 27.20
N ALA A 342 -3.72 11.46 26.88
CA ALA A 342 -4.63 10.59 27.63
C ALA A 342 -4.07 9.17 27.46
N GLU A 343 -3.48 8.64 28.52
CA GLU A 343 -3.09 7.25 28.63
C GLU A 343 -4.32 6.37 28.36
N GLN A 344 -4.40 5.84 27.15
CA GLN A 344 -5.28 4.71 26.88
C GLN A 344 -4.52 3.46 27.30
N THR A 345 -4.84 2.98 28.48
CA THR A 345 -4.46 1.66 28.99
C THR A 345 -4.77 0.60 27.94
N PRO A 346 -3.83 -0.30 27.61
CA PRO A 346 -4.12 -1.39 26.68
C PRO A 346 -5.16 -2.30 27.34
N VAL A 347 -6.32 -2.40 26.71
CA VAL A 347 -7.34 -3.39 27.07
C VAL A 347 -6.85 -4.75 26.59
N LEU A 348 -6.05 -5.41 27.42
CA LEU A 348 -5.64 -6.82 27.27
C LEU A 348 -6.62 -7.77 27.96
N GLU A 349 -7.87 -7.38 28.14
CA GLU A 349 -8.87 -8.30 28.68
C GLU A 349 -10.16 -8.19 27.87
N GLN A 350 -10.35 -9.14 26.98
CA GLN A 350 -11.57 -9.92 26.74
C GLN A 350 -11.33 -10.88 25.58
N VAL A 351 -10.83 -12.08 25.92
CA VAL A 351 -10.94 -13.28 25.09
C VAL A 351 -12.29 -13.92 25.36
#